data_1b41925bd8767eb85cde79357bcd7a68
#
_entry.id   1b41925bd8767eb85cde79357bcd7a68
#
_cell.length_a   1.000
_cell.length_b   1.000
_cell.length_c   1.000
_cell.angle_alpha   90.00
_cell.angle_beta   90.00
_cell.angle_gamma   90.00
#
_symmetry.space_group_name_H-M   'P 1'
#
loop_
_entity.id
_entity.type
_entity.pdbx_description
1 polymer ?
#
loop_
_entity_poly.entity_id
_entity_poly.type
_entity_poly.pdbx_seq_one_letter_code
_entity_poly.pdbx_strand_id
1 'polypeptide(L)'
;RAYVGRISAVWANNGKGVRGDLGAVIKAILLDTEARSDANLSSPSYGKLREPMLRFSHWLRAFNAKPNDGVWTIWNLEDPVTSLGQNPQRSPSVFNFFRPDYAPPGPILAAGLTAPEFQITHETTLTGYSNFMSYASERGFGGKILPNYAPYEAIADNAETLLSRLNIELM
;
A
#
# COMPACT_ATOMS: atom_id res chain seq x y z
N ARG A 1 -0.96 -15.83 16.69
CA ARG A 1 -0.34 -15.85 18.04
C ARG A 1 1.12 -16.31 17.98
N ALA A 2 1.48 -17.30 17.17
CA ALA A 2 2.85 -17.79 17.06
C ALA A 2 3.85 -16.70 16.62
N TYR A 3 3.53 -15.94 15.58
CA TYR A 3 4.32 -14.81 15.09
C TYR A 3 4.62 -13.79 16.22
N VAL A 4 3.59 -13.33 16.92
CA VAL A 4 3.77 -12.38 18.04
C VAL A 4 4.64 -12.99 19.16
N GLY A 5 4.49 -14.29 19.43
CA GLY A 5 5.32 -14.99 20.44
C GLY A 5 6.81 -14.99 20.06
N ARG A 6 7.15 -15.22 18.79
CA ARG A 6 8.54 -15.14 18.31
C ARG A 6 9.13 -13.74 18.48
N ILE A 7 8.36 -12.71 18.12
CA ILE A 7 8.78 -11.30 18.29
C ILE A 7 8.95 -10.94 19.77
N SER A 8 8.04 -11.40 20.62
CA SER A 8 8.11 -11.20 22.08
C SER A 8 9.37 -11.88 22.68
N ALA A 9 9.75 -13.04 22.20
CA ALA A 9 10.98 -13.71 22.61
C ALA A 9 12.23 -12.87 22.25
N VAL A 10 12.26 -12.27 21.07
CA VAL A 10 13.36 -11.37 20.66
C VAL A 10 13.40 -10.10 21.50
N TRP A 11 12.24 -9.54 21.87
CA TRP A 11 12.18 -8.45 22.85
C TRP A 11 12.78 -8.83 24.20
N ALA A 12 12.48 -10.05 24.69
CA ALA A 12 13.00 -10.53 25.97
C ALA A 12 14.51 -10.78 25.92
N ASN A 13 15.02 -11.25 24.77
CA ASN A 13 16.44 -11.51 24.54
C ASN A 13 16.73 -11.50 23.03
N ASN A 14 17.59 -10.59 22.62
CA ASN A 14 17.99 -10.44 21.20
C ASN A 14 18.97 -11.53 20.69
N GLY A 15 19.20 -12.61 21.45
CA GLY A 15 20.20 -13.65 21.17
C GLY A 15 21.60 -13.33 21.72
N LYS A 16 21.78 -12.14 22.30
CA LYS A 16 23.05 -11.70 22.95
C LYS A 16 22.83 -11.35 24.44
N GLY A 17 21.73 -11.79 25.04
CA GLY A 17 21.39 -11.48 26.43
C GLY A 17 20.83 -10.06 26.67
N VAL A 18 20.53 -9.29 25.63
CA VAL A 18 20.01 -7.93 25.77
C VAL A 18 18.51 -7.94 25.60
N ARG A 19 17.78 -7.38 26.57
CA ARG A 19 16.34 -7.14 26.54
C ARG A 19 16.05 -5.74 25.96
N GLY A 20 14.98 -5.62 25.16
CA GLY A 20 14.50 -4.33 24.67
C GLY A 20 15.32 -3.77 23.50
N ASP A 21 16.10 -4.59 22.82
CA ASP A 21 16.79 -4.20 21.59
C ASP A 21 15.76 -4.00 20.46
N LEU A 22 15.37 -2.73 20.25
CA LEU A 22 14.38 -2.38 19.23
C LEU A 22 14.85 -2.70 17.81
N GLY A 23 16.15 -2.60 17.53
CA GLY A 23 16.71 -2.97 16.22
C GLY A 23 16.51 -4.46 15.93
N ALA A 24 16.78 -5.32 16.90
CA ALA A 24 16.54 -6.77 16.80
C ALA A 24 15.05 -7.08 16.64
N VAL A 25 14.18 -6.38 17.37
CA VAL A 25 12.71 -6.54 17.28
C VAL A 25 12.19 -6.15 15.90
N ILE A 26 12.56 -4.98 15.38
CA ILE A 26 12.16 -4.53 14.04
C ILE A 26 12.64 -5.52 12.97
N LYS A 27 13.89 -5.95 13.08
CA LYS A 27 14.46 -6.97 12.18
C LYS A 27 13.64 -8.27 12.23
N ALA A 28 13.30 -8.74 13.42
CA ALA A 28 12.49 -9.95 13.60
C ALA A 28 11.07 -9.80 13.00
N ILE A 29 10.42 -8.64 13.16
CA ILE A 29 9.11 -8.35 12.54
C ILE A 29 9.20 -8.46 11.01
N LEU A 30 10.20 -7.83 10.40
CA LEU A 30 10.30 -7.71 8.95
C LEU A 30 10.81 -8.99 8.27
N LEU A 31 11.62 -9.79 8.96
CA LEU A 31 12.29 -10.97 8.39
C LEU A 31 11.74 -12.30 8.89
N ASP A 32 10.68 -12.29 9.69
CA ASP A 32 10.03 -13.54 10.14
C ASP A 32 9.57 -14.36 8.94
N THR A 33 9.75 -15.67 9.03
CA THR A 33 9.39 -16.60 7.94
C THR A 33 7.91 -16.54 7.60
N GLU A 34 7.02 -16.37 8.60
CA GLU A 34 5.58 -16.22 8.36
C GLU A 34 5.25 -14.93 7.59
N ALA A 35 5.99 -13.83 7.84
CA ALA A 35 5.78 -12.58 7.13
C ALA A 35 6.34 -12.59 5.68
N ARG A 36 7.29 -13.48 5.38
CA ARG A 36 8.03 -13.47 4.11
C ARG A 36 7.87 -14.74 3.26
N SER A 37 7.08 -15.69 3.71
CA SER A 37 6.91 -16.96 3.00
C SER A 37 6.06 -16.78 1.74
N ASP A 38 6.58 -17.24 0.60
CA ASP A 38 5.84 -17.27 -0.67
C ASP A 38 4.65 -18.23 -0.63
N ALA A 39 4.63 -19.19 0.30
CA ALA A 39 3.46 -20.04 0.53
C ALA A 39 2.20 -19.24 0.92
N ASN A 40 2.37 -18.04 1.46
CA ASN A 40 1.25 -17.15 1.79
C ASN A 40 0.53 -16.62 0.54
N LEU A 41 1.20 -16.57 -0.62
CA LEU A 41 0.61 -16.08 -1.88
C LEU A 41 -0.56 -16.94 -2.36
N SER A 42 -0.56 -18.23 -2.02
CA SER A 42 -1.65 -19.17 -2.35
C SER A 42 -2.73 -19.26 -1.26
N SER A 43 -2.55 -18.60 -0.14
CA SER A 43 -3.53 -18.64 0.96
C SER A 43 -4.71 -17.71 0.69
N PRO A 44 -5.95 -18.19 0.72
CA PRO A 44 -7.14 -17.34 0.49
C PRO A 44 -7.40 -16.34 1.63
N SER A 45 -6.74 -16.50 2.76
CA SER A 45 -6.91 -15.65 3.95
C SER A 45 -5.70 -14.75 4.26
N TYR A 46 -4.67 -14.78 3.41
CA TYR A 46 -3.48 -13.96 3.60
C TYR A 46 -3.43 -12.80 2.61
N GLY A 47 -3.02 -11.67 3.10
CA GLY A 47 -2.92 -10.43 2.34
C GLY A 47 -3.78 -9.31 2.93
N LYS A 48 -3.67 -8.16 2.34
CA LYS A 48 -4.46 -6.98 2.71
C LYS A 48 -4.63 -6.05 1.52
N LEU A 49 -5.71 -5.30 1.54
CA LEU A 49 -5.93 -4.25 0.55
C LEU A 49 -4.87 -3.15 0.74
N ARG A 50 -4.19 -2.81 -0.33
CA ARG A 50 -3.23 -1.69 -0.30
C ARG A 50 -3.98 -0.37 -0.23
N GLU A 51 -3.62 0.48 0.74
CA GLU A 51 -4.23 1.80 0.94
C GLU A 51 -4.10 2.71 -0.29
N PRO A 52 -5.05 3.63 -0.54
CA PRO A 52 -4.98 4.57 -1.66
C PRO A 52 -3.67 5.34 -1.73
N MET A 53 -3.16 5.84 -0.60
CA MET A 53 -1.89 6.55 -0.53
C MET A 53 -0.70 5.65 -0.89
N LEU A 54 -0.72 4.38 -0.47
CA LEU A 54 0.32 3.42 -0.83
C LEU A 54 0.27 3.06 -2.31
N ARG A 55 -0.92 2.92 -2.90
CA ARG A 55 -1.09 2.69 -4.34
C ARG A 55 -0.60 3.87 -5.17
N PHE A 56 -0.96 5.08 -4.77
CA PHE A 56 -0.50 6.30 -5.44
C PHE A 56 1.02 6.46 -5.36
N SER A 57 1.62 6.31 -4.18
CA SER A 57 3.07 6.40 -4.02
C SER A 57 3.82 5.27 -4.73
N HIS A 58 3.20 4.09 -4.84
CA HIS A 58 3.72 2.98 -5.63
C HIS A 58 3.72 3.32 -7.14
N TRP A 59 2.61 3.86 -7.65
CA TRP A 59 2.50 4.32 -9.03
C TRP A 59 3.55 5.38 -9.36
N LEU A 60 3.75 6.39 -8.50
CA LEU A 60 4.80 7.40 -8.69
C LEU A 60 6.20 6.77 -8.83
N ARG A 61 6.49 5.75 -8.03
CA ARG A 61 7.78 5.04 -8.08
C ARG A 61 7.90 4.11 -9.29
N ALA A 62 6.88 3.34 -9.58
CA ALA A 62 6.85 2.40 -10.70
C ALA A 62 7.14 3.11 -12.03
N PHE A 63 6.53 4.27 -12.24
CA PHE A 63 6.72 5.06 -13.44
C PHE A 63 7.79 6.16 -13.32
N ASN A 64 8.66 6.08 -12.31
CA ASN A 64 9.75 7.05 -12.10
C ASN A 64 9.28 8.50 -12.27
N ALA A 65 8.11 8.82 -11.70
CA ALA A 65 7.50 10.12 -11.82
C ALA A 65 8.42 11.22 -11.27
N LYS A 66 8.47 12.35 -11.94
CA LYS A 66 9.31 13.50 -11.54
C LYS A 66 8.57 14.81 -11.72
N PRO A 67 8.84 15.79 -10.84
CA PRO A 67 8.34 17.13 -11.05
C PRO A 67 9.04 17.81 -12.23
N ASN A 68 8.27 18.48 -13.09
CA ASN A 68 8.81 19.20 -14.26
C ASN A 68 9.56 20.49 -13.87
N ASP A 69 9.29 21.01 -12.68
CA ASP A 69 9.95 22.21 -12.13
C ASP A 69 11.01 21.87 -11.04
N GLY A 70 11.29 20.59 -10.82
CA GLY A 70 12.21 20.11 -9.79
C GLY A 70 11.67 20.16 -8.37
N VAL A 71 10.43 20.64 -8.16
CA VAL A 71 9.81 20.79 -6.83
C VAL A 71 8.69 19.79 -6.61
N TRP A 72 8.84 18.96 -5.59
CA TRP A 72 7.79 18.02 -5.18
C TRP A 72 6.70 18.76 -4.39
N THR A 73 5.63 19.14 -5.09
CA THR A 73 4.44 19.73 -4.47
C THR A 73 3.31 18.73 -4.47
N ILE A 74 3.03 18.15 -3.30
CA ILE A 74 1.89 17.26 -3.08
C ILE A 74 0.98 17.97 -2.09
N TRP A 75 -0.21 18.34 -2.54
CA TRP A 75 -1.21 19.00 -1.70
C TRP A 75 -2.08 18.00 -0.95
N ASN A 76 -3.13 18.51 -0.29
CA ASN A 76 -4.07 17.70 0.46
C ASN A 76 -4.80 16.70 -0.45
N LEU A 77 -4.77 15.43 -0.06
CA LEU A 77 -5.35 14.29 -0.78
C LEU A 77 -6.50 13.63 0.01
N GLU A 78 -7.01 14.29 1.05
CA GLU A 78 -8.01 13.71 1.95
C GLU A 78 -9.45 13.76 1.44
N ASP A 79 -9.74 14.54 0.39
CA ASP A 79 -11.09 14.60 -0.19
C ASP A 79 -11.49 13.23 -0.77
N PRO A 80 -12.56 12.60 -0.26
CA PRO A 80 -12.99 11.28 -0.72
C PRO A 80 -13.69 11.30 -2.09
N VAL A 81 -14.14 12.47 -2.55
CA VAL A 81 -14.88 12.61 -3.82
C VAL A 81 -13.93 12.86 -4.99
N THR A 82 -12.90 13.65 -4.78
CA THR A 82 -12.02 14.16 -5.84
C THR A 82 -10.58 13.70 -5.73
N SER A 83 -10.23 12.93 -4.66
CA SER A 83 -8.87 12.53 -4.39
C SER A 83 -8.81 11.13 -3.76
N LEU A 84 -7.84 10.90 -2.89
CA LEU A 84 -7.56 9.58 -2.32
C LEU A 84 -8.41 9.24 -1.09
N GLY A 85 -9.10 10.22 -0.48
CA GLY A 85 -9.74 10.05 0.83
C GLY A 85 -8.73 9.81 1.97
N GLN A 86 -7.45 10.07 1.73
CA GLN A 86 -6.38 9.78 2.65
C GLN A 86 -5.20 10.72 2.42
N ASN A 87 -4.63 11.26 3.50
CA ASN A 87 -3.45 12.12 3.41
C ASN A 87 -2.49 11.87 4.59
N PRO A 88 -1.17 11.81 4.38
CA PRO A 88 -0.22 11.59 5.46
C PRO A 88 -0.38 12.59 6.60
N GLN A 89 -0.31 12.10 7.84
CA GLN A 89 -0.41 12.90 9.07
C GLN A 89 -1.75 13.65 9.27
N ARG A 90 -2.79 13.28 8.53
CA ARG A 90 -4.12 13.91 8.62
C ARG A 90 -5.23 12.89 8.89
N SER A 91 -4.90 11.85 9.61
CA SER A 91 -5.90 10.87 10.03
C SER A 91 -6.93 11.51 10.98
N PRO A 92 -8.21 11.08 10.90
CA PRO A 92 -9.28 11.65 11.71
C PRO A 92 -9.16 11.32 13.20
N SER A 93 -8.30 10.37 13.59
CA SER A 93 -8.09 9.96 14.95
C SER A 93 -6.70 9.36 15.17
N VAL A 94 -6.36 9.08 16.45
CA VAL A 94 -5.13 8.38 16.83
C VAL A 94 -5.08 6.93 16.30
N PHE A 95 -6.21 6.40 15.87
CA PHE A 95 -6.34 5.05 15.30
C PHE A 95 -6.14 5.01 13.78
N ASN A 96 -5.55 6.08 13.20
CA ASN A 96 -5.36 6.19 11.76
C ASN A 96 -6.70 6.42 11.01
N PHE A 97 -6.77 6.02 9.75
CA PHE A 97 -7.95 6.16 8.89
C PHE A 97 -8.95 5.02 9.06
N PHE A 98 -8.53 3.91 9.65
CA PHE A 98 -9.34 2.71 9.85
C PHE A 98 -8.94 2.00 11.14
N ARG A 99 -9.90 1.28 11.73
CA ARG A 99 -9.67 0.50 12.94
C ARG A 99 -8.94 -0.81 12.64
N PRO A 100 -8.03 -1.26 13.50
CA PRO A 100 -7.26 -2.49 13.26
C PRO A 100 -8.11 -3.76 13.30
N ASP A 101 -9.29 -3.71 13.89
CA ASP A 101 -10.23 -4.83 14.04
C ASP A 101 -11.41 -4.77 13.06
N TYR A 102 -11.40 -3.83 12.11
CA TYR A 102 -12.49 -3.71 11.16
C TYR A 102 -12.60 -4.94 10.25
N ALA A 103 -13.81 -5.47 10.15
CA ALA A 103 -14.19 -6.54 9.23
C ALA A 103 -15.37 -6.06 8.36
N PRO A 104 -15.19 -5.96 7.04
CA PRO A 104 -16.29 -5.56 6.16
C PRO A 104 -17.39 -6.62 6.16
N PRO A 105 -18.67 -6.22 6.09
CA PRO A 105 -19.77 -7.16 5.97
C PRO A 105 -19.61 -8.09 4.76
N GLY A 106 -19.98 -9.35 4.93
CA GLY A 106 -19.92 -10.36 3.86
C GLY A 106 -18.89 -11.47 4.12
N PRO A 107 -18.27 -12.03 3.07
CA PRO A 107 -17.40 -13.21 3.19
C PRO A 107 -16.23 -13.07 4.15
N ILE A 108 -15.62 -11.89 4.24
CA ILE A 108 -14.48 -11.64 5.12
C ILE A 108 -14.92 -11.74 6.59
N LEU A 109 -16.00 -11.05 6.96
CA LEU A 109 -16.56 -11.15 8.31
C LEU A 109 -17.05 -12.57 8.62
N ALA A 110 -17.71 -13.22 7.68
CA ALA A 110 -18.19 -14.61 7.85
C ALA A 110 -17.04 -15.61 8.07
N ALA A 111 -15.88 -15.36 7.49
CA ALA A 111 -14.66 -16.14 7.70
C ALA A 111 -13.91 -15.81 9.00
N GLY A 112 -14.41 -14.86 9.82
CA GLY A 112 -13.75 -14.42 11.04
C GLY A 112 -12.45 -13.66 10.79
N LEU A 113 -12.27 -13.07 9.59
CA LEU A 113 -11.11 -12.31 9.19
C LEU A 113 -11.34 -10.81 9.39
N THR A 114 -10.27 -10.06 9.55
CA THR A 114 -10.27 -8.61 9.57
C THR A 114 -9.63 -8.06 8.30
N ALA A 115 -10.14 -6.94 7.81
CA ALA A 115 -9.58 -6.22 6.67
C ALA A 115 -9.73 -4.71 6.90
N PRO A 116 -8.87 -4.12 7.75
CA PRO A 116 -8.98 -2.74 8.20
C PRO A 116 -9.08 -1.72 7.09
N GLU A 117 -8.31 -1.88 6.03
CA GLU A 117 -8.22 -0.95 4.89
C GLU A 117 -9.55 -0.82 4.11
N PHE A 118 -10.44 -1.80 4.24
CA PHE A 118 -11.77 -1.71 3.65
C PHE A 118 -12.68 -0.68 4.32
N GLN A 119 -12.37 -0.22 5.53
CA GLN A 119 -13.18 0.77 6.23
C GLN A 119 -13.24 2.12 5.48
N ILE A 120 -12.19 2.47 4.75
CA ILE A 120 -12.13 3.66 3.90
C ILE A 120 -12.46 3.36 2.43
N THR A 121 -12.91 2.15 2.13
CA THR A 121 -13.22 1.70 0.78
C THR A 121 -14.73 1.57 0.62
N HIS A 122 -15.38 2.63 0.22
CA HIS A 122 -16.82 2.73 -0.03
C HIS A 122 -17.09 3.43 -1.37
N GLU A 123 -18.32 3.46 -1.81
CA GLU A 123 -18.72 3.93 -3.14
C GLU A 123 -18.12 5.28 -3.53
N THR A 124 -18.18 6.25 -2.63
CA THR A 124 -17.64 7.60 -2.87
C THR A 124 -16.12 7.58 -3.03
N THR A 125 -15.40 6.91 -2.12
CA THR A 125 -13.94 6.86 -2.17
C THR A 125 -13.42 6.05 -3.34
N LEU A 126 -14.11 4.98 -3.75
CA LEU A 126 -13.77 4.20 -4.94
C LEU A 126 -13.88 5.04 -6.21
N THR A 127 -14.99 5.79 -6.34
CA THR A 127 -15.20 6.68 -7.49
C THR A 127 -14.17 7.81 -7.50
N GLY A 128 -13.97 8.47 -6.37
CA GLY A 128 -12.98 9.55 -6.23
C GLY A 128 -11.56 9.08 -6.56
N TYR A 129 -11.15 7.93 -6.00
CA TYR A 129 -9.86 7.32 -6.28
C TYR A 129 -9.68 6.97 -7.76
N SER A 130 -10.69 6.35 -8.38
CA SER A 130 -10.62 5.95 -9.80
C SER A 130 -10.46 7.16 -10.71
N ASN A 131 -11.25 8.21 -10.49
CA ASN A 131 -11.16 9.46 -11.25
C ASN A 131 -9.81 10.16 -11.02
N PHE A 132 -9.34 10.21 -9.78
CA PHE A 132 -8.03 10.78 -9.43
C PHE A 132 -6.89 10.05 -10.14
N MET A 133 -6.87 8.71 -10.09
CA MET A 133 -5.81 7.93 -10.71
C MET A 133 -5.87 7.96 -12.24
N SER A 134 -7.06 8.00 -12.84
CA SER A 134 -7.23 8.20 -14.28
C SER A 134 -6.61 9.54 -14.71
N TYR A 135 -6.97 10.62 -14.02
CA TYR A 135 -6.40 11.94 -14.30
C TYR A 135 -4.86 11.96 -14.11
N ALA A 136 -4.37 11.38 -13.00
CA ALA A 136 -2.94 11.35 -12.71
C ALA A 136 -2.15 10.54 -13.75
N SER A 137 -2.71 9.43 -14.23
CA SER A 137 -2.07 8.61 -15.25
C SER A 137 -2.01 9.28 -16.63
N GLU A 138 -3.03 10.07 -16.98
CA GLU A 138 -3.08 10.76 -18.27
C GLU A 138 -2.27 12.06 -18.28
N ARG A 139 -2.32 12.82 -17.20
CA ARG A 139 -1.83 14.22 -17.16
C ARG A 139 -0.75 14.47 -16.12
N GLY A 140 -0.37 13.45 -15.36
CA GLY A 140 0.48 13.60 -14.19
C GLY A 140 -0.27 14.19 -13.00
N PHE A 141 0.35 14.13 -11.84
CA PHE A 141 -0.24 14.72 -10.64
C PHE A 141 -0.13 16.23 -10.67
N GLY A 142 -1.29 16.87 -10.69
CA GLY A 142 -1.43 18.32 -10.80
C GLY A 142 -0.83 18.96 -12.05
N GLY A 143 -0.62 18.19 -13.10
CA GLY A 143 0.06 18.64 -14.31
C GLY A 143 1.54 18.97 -14.12
N LYS A 144 2.11 18.64 -12.96
CA LYS A 144 3.50 18.97 -12.59
C LYS A 144 4.36 17.74 -12.36
N ILE A 145 3.88 16.74 -11.64
CA ILE A 145 4.62 15.51 -11.38
C ILE A 145 4.22 14.51 -12.44
N LEU A 146 5.10 14.30 -13.40
CA LEU A 146 4.83 13.55 -14.62
C LEU A 146 5.43 12.13 -14.55
N PRO A 147 4.65 11.08 -14.88
CA PRO A 147 5.18 9.74 -15.04
C PRO A 147 6.08 9.64 -16.28
N ASN A 148 7.04 8.74 -16.25
CA ASN A 148 7.85 8.39 -17.40
C ASN A 148 7.33 7.10 -18.03
N TYR A 149 6.59 7.21 -19.12
CA TYR A 149 6.06 6.07 -19.87
C TYR A 149 6.96 5.59 -21.01
N ALA A 150 8.04 6.30 -21.35
CA ALA A 150 8.91 5.94 -22.47
C ALA A 150 9.40 4.47 -22.48
N PRO A 151 9.76 3.83 -21.33
CA PRO A 151 10.13 2.42 -21.31
C PRO A 151 8.97 1.46 -21.65
N TYR A 152 7.73 1.88 -21.46
CA TYR A 152 6.51 1.11 -21.74
C TYR A 152 6.04 1.34 -23.17
N GLU A 153 6.13 2.56 -23.66
CA GLU A 153 5.87 2.91 -25.06
C GLU A 153 6.77 2.14 -26.02
N ALA A 154 8.05 1.95 -25.65
CA ALA A 154 9.02 1.20 -26.43
C ALA A 154 8.67 -0.29 -26.64
N ILE A 155 7.75 -0.84 -25.84
CA ILE A 155 7.28 -2.25 -25.91
C ILE A 155 5.78 -2.35 -26.19
N ALA A 156 5.12 -1.23 -26.47
CA ALA A 156 3.65 -1.16 -26.61
C ALA A 156 3.11 -1.93 -27.85
N ASP A 157 3.93 -2.16 -28.85
CA ASP A 157 3.57 -2.96 -30.04
C ASP A 157 3.28 -4.43 -29.70
N ASN A 158 3.76 -4.92 -28.54
CA ASN A 158 3.47 -6.25 -28.03
C ASN A 158 2.68 -6.16 -26.74
N ALA A 159 1.37 -6.37 -26.82
CA ALA A 159 0.43 -6.26 -25.71
C ALA A 159 0.75 -7.24 -24.55
N GLU A 160 1.20 -8.46 -24.84
CA GLU A 160 1.53 -9.46 -23.84
C GLU A 160 2.78 -9.04 -23.04
N THR A 161 3.81 -8.56 -23.74
CA THR A 161 5.02 -8.04 -23.10
C THR A 161 4.71 -6.82 -22.22
N LEU A 162 3.89 -5.89 -22.72
CA LEU A 162 3.48 -4.71 -21.98
C LEU A 162 2.69 -5.09 -20.71
N LEU A 163 1.69 -5.97 -20.84
CA LEU A 163 0.89 -6.42 -19.69
C LEU A 163 1.73 -7.16 -18.65
N SER A 164 2.64 -8.04 -19.10
CA SER A 164 3.57 -8.74 -18.21
C SER A 164 4.44 -7.75 -17.44
N ARG A 165 4.99 -6.73 -18.13
CA ARG A 165 5.80 -5.70 -17.49
C ARG A 165 5.01 -4.88 -16.48
N LEU A 166 3.83 -4.41 -16.84
CA LEU A 166 2.94 -3.67 -15.93
C LEU A 166 2.54 -4.49 -14.71
N ASN A 167 2.28 -5.77 -14.89
CA ASN A 167 1.95 -6.67 -13.79
C ASN A 167 3.12 -6.80 -12.79
N ILE A 168 4.35 -6.92 -13.25
CA ILE A 168 5.55 -6.98 -12.40
C ILE A 168 5.75 -5.67 -11.63
N GLU A 169 5.50 -4.53 -12.27
CA GLU A 169 5.76 -3.21 -11.67
C GLU A 169 4.66 -2.77 -10.69
N LEU A 170 3.40 -3.20 -10.90
CA LEU A 170 2.24 -2.70 -10.16
C LEU A 170 1.63 -3.71 -9.18
N MET A 171 1.92 -4.99 -9.31
CA MET A 171 1.41 -6.06 -8.44
C MET A 171 2.45 -6.52 -7.43
#